data_9dd6da895a4ce032b81f4d13ae2f995b
#
_entry.id   9dd6da895a4ce032b81f4d13ae2f995b
#
_cell.length_a   1.000
_cell.length_b   1.000
_cell.length_c   1.000
_cell.angle_alpha   90.00
_cell.angle_beta   90.00
_cell.angle_gamma   90.00
#
_symmetry.space_group_name_H-M   'P 1'
#
loop_
_entity.id
_entity.type
_entity.pdbx_description
1 polymer ?
#
loop_
_entity_poly.entity_id
_entity_poly.type
_entity_poly.pdbx_seq_one_letter_code
_entity_poly.pdbx_strand_id
1 'polypeptide(L)'
;IEMASAAYKNDEGIVGVPTGLKDLDDRLGGLHKSDLIIIAGRPSMGKTALATNIAFNAAKKIQEDGRKSTIAFFSLEMSSEQLSTRILAEQAKIKSNDIRRGRISEEQFDKFIETSKNISELPLYIDETPAISIAALSNRARRIKRAHGLDMIVIDYIRLMKGTSFK
;
A
#
# COMPACT_ATOMS: atom_id res chain seq x y z
N ILE A 1 22.19 12.92 -13.46
CA ILE A 1 21.67 14.04 -14.27
C ILE A 1 20.19 13.87 -14.52
N GLU A 2 19.68 12.68 -14.90
CA GLU A 2 18.24 12.45 -15.17
C GLU A 2 17.34 12.68 -13.95
N MET A 3 17.73 12.20 -12.75
CA MET A 3 16.97 12.43 -11.51
C MET A 3 16.89 13.92 -11.15
N ALA A 4 17.99 14.66 -11.27
CA ALA A 4 18.01 16.08 -10.98
C ALA A 4 17.17 16.88 -12.00
N SER A 5 17.16 16.47 -13.27
CA SER A 5 16.32 17.06 -14.31
C SER A 5 14.83 16.74 -14.11
N ALA A 6 14.50 15.53 -13.63
CA ALA A 6 13.13 15.15 -13.31
C ALA A 6 12.60 15.92 -12.09
N ALA A 7 13.43 16.08 -11.04
CA ALA A 7 13.09 16.86 -9.86
C ALA A 7 12.86 18.35 -10.20
N TYR A 8 13.68 18.90 -11.07
CA TYR A 8 13.54 20.31 -11.51
C TYR A 8 12.27 20.59 -12.31
N LYS A 9 11.78 19.58 -13.04
CA LYS A 9 10.56 19.69 -13.87
C LYS A 9 9.26 19.39 -13.10
N ASN A 10 9.37 18.88 -11.89
CA ASN A 10 8.23 18.47 -11.09
C ASN A 10 7.98 19.54 -10.02
N ASP A 11 6.92 20.32 -10.14
CA ASP A 11 6.55 21.40 -9.21
C ASP A 11 6.38 20.93 -7.77
N GLU A 12 6.11 19.62 -7.56
CA GLU A 12 5.97 19.00 -6.25
C GLU A 12 7.30 18.46 -5.66
N GLY A 13 8.41 18.47 -6.43
CA GLY A 13 9.73 18.00 -5.98
C GLY A 13 9.80 16.48 -5.70
N ILE A 14 8.74 15.72 -5.97
CA ILE A 14 8.66 14.28 -5.73
C ILE A 14 9.00 13.53 -7.02
N VAL A 15 10.12 12.80 -7.02
CA VAL A 15 10.58 12.01 -8.18
C VAL A 15 10.22 10.53 -8.04
N GLY A 16 10.11 10.05 -6.81
CA GLY A 16 9.74 8.66 -6.47
C GLY A 16 8.24 8.45 -6.37
N VAL A 17 7.86 7.28 -5.84
CA VAL A 17 6.48 6.98 -5.46
C VAL A 17 6.13 7.80 -4.22
N PRO A 18 5.09 8.66 -4.23
CA PRO A 18 4.73 9.46 -3.08
C PRO A 18 4.17 8.58 -1.95
N THR A 19 4.50 8.92 -0.72
CA THR A 19 3.92 8.28 0.46
C THR A 19 2.54 8.87 0.81
N GLY A 20 2.26 10.07 0.34
CA GLY A 20 1.09 10.86 0.70
C GLY A 20 1.19 11.50 2.09
N LEU A 21 2.37 11.43 2.71
CA LEU A 21 2.70 12.08 3.97
C LEU A 21 3.68 13.21 3.68
N LYS A 22 3.19 14.44 3.70
CA LYS A 22 3.93 15.62 3.23
C LYS A 22 5.34 15.72 3.82
N ASP A 23 5.48 15.66 5.15
CA ASP A 23 6.78 15.81 5.80
C ASP A 23 7.75 14.67 5.46
N LEU A 24 7.22 13.49 5.13
CA LEU A 24 8.02 12.34 4.70
C LEU A 24 8.44 12.49 3.24
N ASP A 25 7.52 12.90 2.39
CA ASP A 25 7.78 13.14 0.97
C ASP A 25 8.75 14.30 0.76
N ASP A 26 8.63 15.37 1.54
CA ASP A 26 9.57 16.51 1.52
C ASP A 26 11.00 16.09 1.90
N ARG A 27 11.15 15.11 2.80
CA ARG A 27 12.47 14.60 3.24
C ARG A 27 13.08 13.57 2.30
N LEU A 28 12.24 12.71 1.70
CA LEU A 28 12.70 11.58 0.88
C LEU A 28 12.68 11.87 -0.62
N GLY A 29 11.93 12.89 -1.07
CA GLY A 29 11.65 13.09 -2.49
C GLY A 29 10.77 11.98 -3.10
N GLY A 30 9.99 11.29 -2.25
CA GLY A 30 9.27 10.06 -2.57
C GLY A 30 10.13 8.80 -2.40
N LEU A 31 9.54 7.62 -2.66
CA LEU A 31 10.22 6.33 -2.57
C LEU A 31 10.79 5.98 -3.95
N HIS A 32 12.12 5.88 -4.04
CA HIS A 32 12.79 5.70 -5.33
C HIS A 32 12.86 4.22 -5.77
N LYS A 33 12.97 4.02 -7.07
CA LYS A 33 13.17 2.68 -7.64
C LYS A 33 14.44 2.06 -7.08
N SER A 34 14.37 0.76 -6.79
CA SER A 34 15.47 -0.06 -6.22
C SER A 34 15.79 0.23 -4.76
N ASP A 35 15.09 1.13 -4.09
CA ASP A 35 15.25 1.34 -2.65
C ASP A 35 14.63 0.19 -1.85
N LEU A 36 15.28 -0.14 -0.74
CA LEU A 36 14.75 -0.98 0.33
C LEU A 36 14.47 -0.12 1.54
N ILE A 37 13.18 0.05 1.88
CA ILE A 37 12.75 0.86 3.01
C ILE A 37 12.23 -0.05 4.11
N ILE A 38 12.73 0.12 5.31
CA ILE A 38 12.36 -0.70 6.47
C ILE A 38 11.62 0.15 7.48
N ILE A 39 10.36 -0.23 7.77
CA ILE A 39 9.55 0.34 8.84
C ILE A 39 9.66 -0.59 10.05
N ALA A 40 10.31 -0.13 11.11
CA ALA A 40 10.48 -0.88 12.34
C ALA A 40 9.78 -0.18 13.51
N GLY A 41 9.31 -0.97 14.47
CA GLY A 41 8.65 -0.46 15.67
C GLY A 41 8.17 -1.62 16.55
N ARG A 42 7.88 -1.32 17.82
CA ARG A 42 7.30 -2.29 18.76
C ARG A 42 5.91 -2.74 18.28
N PRO A 43 5.41 -3.90 18.72
CA PRO A 43 4.02 -4.30 18.45
C PRO A 43 3.03 -3.19 18.80
N SER A 44 1.95 -3.11 18.06
CA SER A 44 0.85 -2.12 18.24
C SER A 44 1.23 -0.64 18.06
N MET A 45 2.42 -0.34 17.53
CA MET A 45 2.85 1.05 17.23
C MET A 45 2.38 1.57 15.88
N GLY A 46 1.49 0.88 15.19
CA GLY A 46 0.88 1.36 13.95
C GLY A 46 1.67 1.08 12.66
N LYS A 47 2.66 0.16 12.67
CA LYS A 47 3.43 -0.20 11.46
C LYS A 47 2.55 -0.56 10.27
N THR A 48 1.61 -1.50 10.45
CA THR A 48 0.66 -1.92 9.41
C THR A 48 -0.20 -0.75 8.94
N ALA A 49 -0.68 0.12 9.87
CA ALA A 49 -1.47 1.29 9.50
C ALA A 49 -0.67 2.25 8.61
N LEU A 50 0.58 2.55 8.98
CA LEU A 50 1.45 3.41 8.20
C LEU A 50 1.74 2.80 6.82
N ALA A 51 2.10 1.52 6.76
CA ALA A 51 2.39 0.82 5.51
C ALA A 51 1.15 0.76 4.59
N THR A 52 -0.03 0.55 5.17
CA THR A 52 -1.31 0.53 4.45
C THR A 52 -1.64 1.90 3.87
N ASN A 53 -1.43 2.98 4.63
CA ASN A 53 -1.67 4.34 4.17
C ASN A 53 -0.73 4.72 3.03
N ILE A 54 0.55 4.40 3.15
CA ILE A 54 1.51 4.64 2.07
C ILE A 54 1.10 3.88 0.81
N ALA A 55 0.75 2.60 0.92
CA ALA A 55 0.30 1.79 -0.22
C ALA A 55 -0.96 2.35 -0.88
N PHE A 56 -1.94 2.75 -0.07
CA PHE A 56 -3.19 3.35 -0.53
C PHE A 56 -2.94 4.69 -1.26
N ASN A 57 -2.18 5.61 -0.65
CA ASN A 57 -1.87 6.90 -1.23
C ASN A 57 -1.09 6.77 -2.54
N ALA A 58 -0.12 5.85 -2.59
CA ALA A 58 0.63 5.55 -3.80
C ALA A 58 -0.26 5.01 -4.92
N ALA A 59 -1.18 4.08 -4.61
CA ALA A 59 -2.14 3.54 -5.58
C ALA A 59 -3.10 4.62 -6.09
N LYS A 60 -3.59 5.47 -5.20
CA LYS A 60 -4.45 6.60 -5.54
C LYS A 60 -3.75 7.57 -6.49
N LYS A 61 -2.50 7.91 -6.22
CA LYS A 61 -1.71 8.79 -7.09
C LYS A 61 -1.46 8.18 -8.47
N ILE A 62 -1.21 6.87 -8.56
CA ILE A 62 -1.10 6.15 -9.85
C ILE A 62 -2.39 6.29 -10.67
N GLN A 63 -3.55 6.15 -10.02
CA GLN A 63 -4.85 6.29 -10.67
C GLN A 63 -5.11 7.73 -11.13
N GLU A 64 -4.84 8.71 -10.28
CA GLU A 64 -4.99 10.14 -10.59
C GLU A 64 -4.10 10.58 -11.76
N ASP A 65 -2.87 10.07 -11.82
CA ASP A 65 -1.92 10.34 -12.92
C ASP A 65 -2.24 9.55 -14.20
N GLY A 66 -3.23 8.66 -14.19
CA GLY A 66 -3.57 7.78 -15.32
C GLY A 66 -2.45 6.82 -15.71
N ARG A 67 -1.53 6.50 -14.78
CA ARG A 67 -0.38 5.63 -15.04
C ARG A 67 -0.78 4.16 -15.03
N LYS A 68 -0.19 3.39 -15.93
CA LYS A 68 -0.36 1.94 -15.95
C LYS A 68 0.68 1.29 -15.04
N SER A 69 0.40 1.26 -13.75
CA SER A 69 1.22 0.60 -12.74
C SER A 69 0.38 0.14 -11.57
N THR A 70 0.96 -0.64 -10.66
CA THR A 70 0.28 -1.27 -9.52
C THR A 70 1.16 -1.18 -8.28
N ILE A 71 0.53 -1.13 -7.12
CA ILE A 71 1.17 -1.36 -5.82
C ILE A 71 0.80 -2.76 -5.36
N ALA A 72 1.78 -3.59 -5.00
CA ALA A 72 1.56 -4.93 -4.46
C ALA A 72 1.78 -4.97 -2.96
N PHE A 73 0.75 -5.36 -2.20
CA PHE A 73 0.79 -5.51 -0.74
C PHE A 73 0.70 -6.99 -0.36
N PHE A 74 1.80 -7.54 0.16
CA PHE A 74 1.84 -8.90 0.71
C PHE A 74 1.56 -8.83 2.21
N SER A 75 0.32 -9.16 2.59
CA SER A 75 -0.15 -9.15 3.97
C SER A 75 0.00 -10.55 4.56
N LEU A 76 1.01 -10.75 5.38
CA LEU A 76 1.32 -12.07 5.96
C LEU A 76 0.69 -12.28 7.33
N GLU A 77 0.18 -11.22 7.95
CA GLU A 77 -0.46 -11.24 9.27
C GLU A 77 -1.98 -11.07 9.19
N MET A 78 -2.45 -10.18 8.32
CA MET A 78 -3.87 -9.84 8.20
C MET A 78 -4.46 -10.40 6.92
N SER A 79 -5.75 -10.79 6.96
CA SER A 79 -6.47 -11.13 5.74
C SER A 79 -6.71 -9.91 4.85
N SER A 80 -6.95 -10.14 3.57
CA SER A 80 -7.31 -9.10 2.60
C SER A 80 -8.58 -8.35 3.02
N GLU A 81 -9.55 -9.06 3.60
CA GLU A 81 -10.79 -8.48 4.13
C GLU A 81 -10.51 -7.52 5.29
N GLN A 82 -9.66 -7.94 6.25
CA GLN A 82 -9.28 -7.09 7.38
C GLN A 82 -8.53 -5.83 6.94
N LEU A 83 -7.62 -5.98 5.97
CA LEU A 83 -6.85 -4.86 5.43
C LEU A 83 -7.76 -3.89 4.67
N SER A 84 -8.64 -4.42 3.80
CA SER A 84 -9.62 -3.62 3.05
C SER A 84 -10.58 -2.89 3.97
N THR A 85 -11.09 -3.55 5.02
CA THR A 85 -11.96 -2.92 6.02
C THR A 85 -11.24 -1.77 6.74
N ARG A 86 -9.95 -1.92 7.02
CA ARG A 86 -9.14 -0.85 7.65
C ARG A 86 -9.03 0.35 6.72
N ILE A 87 -8.69 0.14 5.45
CA ILE A 87 -8.60 1.22 4.45
C ILE A 87 -9.96 1.92 4.30
N LEU A 88 -11.03 1.15 4.17
CA LEU A 88 -12.39 1.68 4.05
C LEU A 88 -12.80 2.52 5.27
N ALA A 89 -12.55 2.01 6.47
CA ALA A 89 -12.86 2.69 7.72
C ALA A 89 -12.15 4.05 7.82
N GLU A 90 -10.89 4.09 7.43
CA GLU A 90 -10.07 5.29 7.46
C GLU A 90 -10.52 6.31 6.41
N GLN A 91 -10.76 5.88 5.18
CA GLN A 91 -11.21 6.76 4.08
C GLN A 91 -12.63 7.28 4.31
N ALA A 92 -13.53 6.44 4.81
CA ALA A 92 -14.90 6.84 5.17
C ALA A 92 -14.96 7.68 6.46
N LYS A 93 -13.85 7.72 7.24
CA LYS A 93 -13.78 8.34 8.58
C LYS A 93 -14.77 7.72 9.58
N ILE A 94 -14.93 6.41 9.51
CA ILE A 94 -15.80 5.62 10.38
C ILE A 94 -14.92 4.67 11.20
N LYS A 95 -15.17 4.52 12.50
CA LYS A 95 -14.39 3.60 13.33
C LYS A 95 -14.62 2.15 12.88
N SER A 96 -13.52 1.41 12.61
CA SER A 96 -13.60 0.00 12.18
C SER A 96 -14.40 -0.88 13.14
N ASN A 97 -14.41 -0.55 14.45
CA ASN A 97 -15.19 -1.27 15.44
C ASN A 97 -16.70 -1.04 15.29
N ASP A 98 -17.12 0.15 14.87
CA ASP A 98 -18.53 0.47 14.65
C ASP A 98 -19.04 -0.21 13.37
N ILE A 99 -18.20 -0.26 12.34
CA ILE A 99 -18.49 -1.03 11.11
C ILE A 99 -18.71 -2.50 11.45
N ARG A 100 -17.77 -3.13 12.18
CA ARG A 100 -17.86 -4.56 12.55
C ARG A 100 -19.03 -4.89 13.46
N ARG A 101 -19.52 -3.95 14.23
CA ARG A 101 -20.68 -4.11 15.13
C ARG A 101 -22.00 -3.68 14.52
N GLY A 102 -22.00 -3.18 13.27
CA GLY A 102 -23.20 -2.63 12.62
C GLY A 102 -23.74 -1.38 13.31
N ARG A 103 -22.89 -0.63 14.02
CA ARG A 103 -23.26 0.59 14.75
C ARG A 103 -22.92 1.83 13.95
N ILE A 104 -23.44 1.89 12.72
CA ILE A 104 -23.26 3.01 11.80
C ILE A 104 -24.64 3.54 11.39
N SER A 105 -24.73 4.84 11.15
CA SER A 105 -25.95 5.46 10.62
C SER A 105 -26.13 5.12 9.14
N GLU A 106 -27.34 5.35 8.60
CA GLU A 106 -27.62 5.17 7.18
C GLU A 106 -26.72 6.04 6.31
N GLU A 107 -26.50 7.29 6.69
CA GLU A 107 -25.58 8.20 6.01
C GLU A 107 -24.13 7.67 6.01
N GLN A 108 -23.67 7.11 7.14
CA GLN A 108 -22.37 6.49 7.24
C GLN A 108 -22.25 5.23 6.37
N PHE A 109 -23.34 4.46 6.27
CA PHE A 109 -23.41 3.28 5.43
C PHE A 109 -23.32 3.65 3.95
N ASP A 110 -24.08 4.64 3.49
CA ASP A 110 -24.03 5.13 2.11
C ASP A 110 -22.61 5.61 1.75
N LYS A 111 -22.00 6.39 2.62
CA LYS A 111 -20.62 6.84 2.46
C LYS A 111 -19.63 5.67 2.42
N PHE A 112 -19.84 4.64 3.23
CA PHE A 112 -19.02 3.44 3.21
C PHE A 112 -19.11 2.70 1.87
N ILE A 113 -20.32 2.57 1.31
CA ILE A 113 -20.55 1.94 0.00
C ILE A 113 -19.88 2.74 -1.12
N GLU A 114 -20.06 4.07 -1.13
CA GLU A 114 -19.39 4.94 -2.11
C GLU A 114 -17.86 4.81 -2.03
N THR A 115 -17.32 4.88 -0.84
CA THR A 115 -15.88 4.72 -0.59
C THR A 115 -15.38 3.35 -1.07
N SER A 116 -16.17 2.29 -0.84
CA SER A 116 -15.83 0.93 -1.28
C SER A 116 -15.71 0.83 -2.80
N LYS A 117 -16.62 1.45 -3.54
CA LYS A 117 -16.55 1.49 -5.02
C LYS A 117 -15.26 2.17 -5.47
N ASN A 118 -14.96 3.34 -4.92
CA ASN A 118 -13.77 4.10 -5.29
C ASN A 118 -12.48 3.33 -4.99
N ILE A 119 -12.42 2.61 -3.86
CA ILE A 119 -11.24 1.81 -3.48
C ILE A 119 -11.08 0.56 -4.35
N SER A 120 -12.18 -0.06 -4.79
CA SER A 120 -12.12 -1.26 -5.64
C SER A 120 -11.49 -1.02 -7.01
N GLU A 121 -11.46 0.23 -7.46
CA GLU A 121 -10.86 0.65 -8.74
C GLU A 121 -9.37 0.99 -8.64
N LEU A 122 -8.84 1.08 -7.41
CA LEU A 122 -7.43 1.41 -7.21
C LEU A 122 -6.49 0.30 -7.69
N PRO A 123 -5.36 0.63 -8.31
CA PRO A 123 -4.34 -0.32 -8.71
C PRO A 123 -3.54 -0.83 -7.48
N LEU A 124 -4.23 -1.42 -6.52
CA LEU A 124 -3.69 -2.00 -5.30
C LEU A 124 -3.97 -3.51 -5.26
N TYR A 125 -2.94 -4.31 -5.46
CA TYR A 125 -3.02 -5.77 -5.37
C TYR A 125 -2.67 -6.23 -3.95
N ILE A 126 -3.57 -6.97 -3.30
CA ILE A 126 -3.36 -7.53 -1.97
C ILE A 126 -3.22 -9.05 -2.09
N ASP A 127 -2.13 -9.59 -1.54
CA ASP A 127 -1.85 -11.02 -1.44
C ASP A 127 -1.74 -11.40 0.04
N GLU A 128 -2.60 -12.32 0.49
CA GLU A 128 -2.68 -12.77 1.88
C GLU A 128 -2.11 -14.20 2.09
N THR A 129 -1.27 -14.66 1.15
CA THR A 129 -0.69 -16.00 1.26
C THR A 129 0.23 -16.10 2.47
N PRO A 130 -0.10 -16.90 3.50
CA PRO A 130 0.71 -17.01 4.69
C PRO A 130 2.04 -17.71 4.40
N ALA A 131 3.07 -17.36 5.15
CA ALA A 131 4.40 -18.00 5.06
C ALA A 131 4.96 -18.09 3.63
N ILE A 132 4.69 -17.08 2.80
CA ILE A 132 5.20 -17.04 1.43
C ILE A 132 6.73 -17.05 1.41
N SER A 133 7.34 -17.85 0.53
CA SER A 133 8.79 -17.82 0.33
C SER A 133 9.20 -16.63 -0.54
N ILE A 134 10.46 -16.18 -0.41
CA ILE A 134 10.97 -15.08 -1.23
C ILE A 134 10.92 -15.42 -2.73
N ALA A 135 11.14 -16.67 -3.10
CA ALA A 135 11.05 -17.11 -4.49
C ALA A 135 9.61 -17.00 -5.03
N ALA A 136 8.61 -17.44 -4.26
CA ALA A 136 7.20 -17.34 -4.62
C ALA A 136 6.75 -15.88 -4.73
N LEU A 137 7.13 -15.03 -3.75
CA LEU A 137 6.86 -13.59 -3.77
C LEU A 137 7.47 -12.93 -5.01
N SER A 138 8.74 -13.19 -5.29
CA SER A 138 9.45 -12.65 -6.46
C SER A 138 8.78 -13.06 -7.77
N ASN A 139 8.36 -14.32 -7.91
CA ASN A 139 7.66 -14.79 -9.10
C ASN A 139 6.29 -14.11 -9.29
N ARG A 140 5.54 -13.91 -8.21
CA ARG A 140 4.25 -13.18 -8.25
C ARG A 140 4.47 -11.71 -8.63
N ALA A 141 5.43 -11.04 -7.98
CA ALA A 141 5.77 -9.65 -8.27
C ALA A 141 6.16 -9.45 -9.74
N ARG A 142 6.99 -10.35 -10.30
CA ARG A 142 7.36 -10.31 -11.73
C ARG A 142 6.16 -10.52 -12.65
N ARG A 143 5.21 -11.38 -12.27
CA ARG A 143 3.98 -11.60 -13.04
C ARG A 143 3.10 -10.36 -13.03
N ILE A 144 2.88 -9.73 -11.86
CA ILE A 144 2.14 -8.48 -11.72
C ILE A 144 2.81 -7.39 -12.58
N LYS A 145 4.13 -7.24 -12.46
CA LYS A 145 4.90 -6.24 -13.22
C LYS A 145 4.72 -6.38 -14.73
N ARG A 146 4.72 -7.63 -15.25
CA ARG A 146 4.54 -7.87 -16.68
C ARG A 146 3.12 -7.57 -17.16
N ALA A 147 2.11 -7.86 -16.33
CA ALA A 147 0.70 -7.69 -16.70
C ALA A 147 0.21 -6.25 -16.53
N HIS A 148 0.58 -5.60 -15.45
CA HIS A 148 -0.02 -4.34 -15.01
C HIS A 148 0.99 -3.21 -14.75
N GLY A 149 2.28 -3.49 -14.76
CA GLY A 149 3.29 -2.62 -14.16
C GLY A 149 3.37 -2.81 -12.64
N LEU A 150 4.47 -2.38 -12.02
CA LEU A 150 4.66 -2.49 -10.57
C LEU A 150 5.67 -1.44 -10.12
N ASP A 151 5.21 -0.51 -9.28
CA ASP A 151 6.05 0.58 -8.77
C ASP A 151 6.56 0.32 -7.35
N MET A 152 5.78 -0.39 -6.52
CA MET A 152 6.15 -0.65 -5.13
C MET A 152 5.63 -2.02 -4.66
N ILE A 153 6.40 -2.64 -3.78
CA ILE A 153 6.02 -3.85 -3.05
C ILE A 153 6.06 -3.53 -1.56
N VAL A 154 4.98 -3.85 -0.85
CA VAL A 154 4.90 -3.79 0.62
C VAL A 154 4.83 -5.21 1.15
N ILE A 155 5.58 -5.51 2.21
CA ILE A 155 5.57 -6.81 2.89
C ILE A 155 5.31 -6.58 4.38
N ASP A 156 4.18 -7.03 4.89
CA ASP A 156 3.78 -6.87 6.28
C ASP A 156 3.48 -8.25 6.92
N TYR A 157 4.44 -8.81 7.64
CA TYR A 157 5.81 -8.36 7.86
C TYR A 157 6.81 -9.50 7.61
N ILE A 158 8.03 -9.16 7.31
CA ILE A 158 9.08 -10.06 6.80
C ILE A 158 9.38 -11.30 7.66
N ARG A 159 9.20 -11.24 8.99
CA ARG A 159 9.45 -12.38 9.89
C ARG A 159 8.46 -13.54 9.69
N LEU A 160 7.31 -13.29 9.05
CA LEU A 160 6.32 -14.32 8.73
C LEU A 160 6.60 -15.00 7.39
N MET A 161 7.60 -14.57 6.65
CA MET A 161 8.03 -15.25 5.43
C MET A 161 8.70 -16.59 5.75
N LYS A 162 8.48 -17.56 4.88
CA LYS A 162 9.18 -18.85 4.97
C LYS A 162 10.64 -18.67 4.53
N GLY A 163 11.56 -18.93 5.44
CA GLY A 163 13.00 -18.99 5.13
C GLY A 163 13.32 -20.15 4.18
N THR A 164 14.31 -19.97 3.32
CA THR A 164 14.96 -21.08 2.62
C THR A 164 15.91 -21.74 3.60
N SER A 165 15.51 -22.93 4.15
CA SER A 165 16.49 -23.76 4.85
C SER A 165 17.47 -24.30 3.81
N PHE A 166 18.68 -23.76 3.80
CA PHE A 166 19.81 -24.48 3.22
C PHE A 166 20.08 -25.69 4.13
N LYS A 167 19.78 -26.91 3.65
CA LYS A 167 20.34 -28.14 4.20
C LYS A 167 21.75 -28.29 3.69
#